data_39a922f1bf89403967ff59da5e7a2988
#
_entry.id   39a922f1bf89403967ff59da5e7a2988
#
_cell.length_a   1.000
_cell.length_b   1.000
_cell.length_c   1.000
_cell.angle_alpha   90.00
_cell.angle_beta   90.00
_cell.angle_gamma   90.00
#
_symmetry.space_group_name_H-M   'P 1'
#
loop_
_entity.id
_entity.type
_entity.pdbx_description
1 polymer ?
#
loop_
_entity_poly.entity_id
_entity_poly.type
_entity_poly.pdbx_seq_one_letter_code
_entity_poly.pdbx_strand_id
1 'polypeptide(L)'
;MSWRSSNTKTMRPRWPASGCSWELHGQSPLASSALYWIGECEYRLGRFQDAVLSFEQVITRYPHSQKVASATLKKAMAYDKLRMKNEARILFERVIVQFPRSPEAETAKRALRE
;
A
#
# COMPACT_ATOMS: atom_id res chain seq x y z
N MET A 1 -7.24 -38.45 16.75
CA MET A 1 -7.21 -38.22 16.36
C MET A 1 -7.24 -37.81 15.77
N SER A 2 -7.05 -37.67 15.86
CA SER A 2 -7.01 -37.16 15.20
C SER A 2 -7.07 -36.28 14.73
N TRP A 3 -6.98 -36.12 14.83
CA TRP A 3 -7.13 -35.29 14.26
C TRP A 3 -6.70 -34.50 13.80
N ARG A 4 -6.47 -34.51 13.94
CA ARG A 4 -6.15 -33.94 13.35
C ARG A 4 -5.94 -33.35 12.77
N SER A 5 -5.81 -33.60 12.76
CA SER A 5 -5.77 -33.18 11.99
C SER A 5 -5.85 -32.63 11.33
N SER A 6 -5.85 -32.98 11.50
CA SER A 6 -6.10 -32.72 10.65
C SER A 6 -6.38 -31.99 10.06
N ASN A 7 -6.38 -31.97 10.24
CA ASN A 7 -6.84 -31.38 9.53
C ASN A 7 -6.77 -30.40 9.24
N THR A 8 -6.74 -30.29 9.80
CA THR A 8 -6.76 -29.31 9.70
C THR A 8 -6.29 -28.76 8.87
N LYS A 9 -5.73 -28.81 8.56
CA LYS A 9 -5.27 -28.45 7.74
C LYS A 9 -5.81 -28.34 6.68
N THR A 10 -6.08 -28.56 6.52
CA THR A 10 -6.51 -28.65 5.50
C THR A 10 -7.30 -27.77 5.03
N MET A 11 -7.89 -27.43 5.34
CA MET A 11 -8.66 -26.70 4.93
C MET A 11 -8.35 -25.67 4.38
N ARG A 12 -7.53 -25.23 4.60
CA ARG A 12 -7.13 -24.23 4.08
C ARG A 12 -6.84 -24.36 2.79
N PRO A 13 -6.67 -25.27 2.40
CA PRO A 13 -6.17 -25.41 1.15
C PRO A 13 -6.90 -24.97 0.03
N ARG A 14 -7.99 -25.20 -0.13
CA ARG A 14 -8.54 -24.88 -1.22
C ARG A 14 -8.54 -23.55 -1.52
N TRP A 15 -8.69 -22.73 -0.75
CA TRP A 15 -8.70 -21.43 -1.01
C TRP A 15 -7.39 -20.84 -1.08
N PRO A 16 -6.40 -21.41 -0.51
CA PRO A 16 -5.10 -20.97 -0.75
C PRO A 16 -4.70 -21.09 -2.18
N ALA A 17 -5.21 -22.05 -2.83
CA ALA A 17 -4.96 -22.16 -4.23
C ALA A 17 -5.40 -20.91 -4.95
N SER A 18 -6.47 -20.35 -4.54
CA SER A 18 -6.91 -19.12 -5.11
C SER A 18 -5.90 -18.03 -4.88
N GLY A 19 -5.34 -18.01 -3.72
CA GLY A 19 -4.32 -17.06 -3.42
C GLY A 19 -3.15 -17.18 -4.35
N CYS A 20 -2.75 -18.36 -4.63
CA CYS A 20 -1.67 -18.60 -5.54
C CYS A 20 -1.99 -18.10 -6.93
N SER A 21 -3.20 -18.29 -7.36
CA SER A 21 -3.62 -17.81 -8.63
C SER A 21 -3.46 -16.32 -8.76
N TRP A 22 -3.81 -15.62 -7.77
CA TRP A 22 -3.72 -14.22 -7.83
C TRP A 22 -2.27 -13.76 -7.81
N GLU A 23 -1.41 -14.47 -7.17
CA GLU A 23 -0.02 -14.15 -7.19
C GLU A 23 0.57 -14.29 -8.56
N LEU A 24 0.11 -15.24 -9.34
CA LEU A 24 0.56 -15.38 -10.70
C LEU A 24 0.18 -14.18 -11.53
N HIS A 25 -0.87 -13.52 -11.15
CA HIS A 25 -1.30 -12.32 -11.82
C HIS A 25 -0.90 -11.09 -11.01
N GLY A 26 0.21 -11.18 -10.31
CA GLY A 26 0.65 -10.12 -9.42
C GLY A 26 0.89 -8.80 -10.10
N GLN A 27 1.02 -8.80 -11.42
CA GLN A 27 1.20 -7.56 -12.14
C GLN A 27 -0.11 -6.93 -12.56
N SER A 28 -1.20 -7.51 -12.14
CA SER A 28 -2.51 -6.97 -12.43
C SER A 28 -2.71 -5.62 -11.74
N PRO A 29 -3.26 -4.63 -12.42
CA PRO A 29 -3.56 -3.37 -11.75
C PRO A 29 -4.57 -3.53 -10.63
N LEU A 30 -5.38 -4.58 -10.67
CA LEU A 30 -6.33 -4.82 -9.58
C LEU A 30 -5.62 -5.20 -8.30
N ALA A 31 -4.50 -5.90 -8.39
CA ALA A 31 -3.76 -6.28 -7.20
C ALA A 31 -3.18 -5.06 -6.50
N SER A 32 -2.61 -4.12 -7.27
CA SER A 32 -2.08 -2.91 -6.67
C SER A 32 -3.20 -2.06 -6.07
N SER A 33 -4.36 -2.01 -6.74
CA SER A 33 -5.50 -1.29 -6.21
C SER A 33 -5.97 -1.90 -4.89
N ALA A 34 -5.99 -3.23 -4.81
CA ALA A 34 -6.42 -3.89 -3.58
C ALA A 34 -5.51 -3.50 -2.41
N LEU A 35 -4.20 -3.54 -2.61
CA LEU A 35 -3.25 -3.12 -1.57
C LEU A 35 -3.45 -1.66 -1.21
N TYR A 36 -3.68 -0.82 -2.20
CA TYR A 36 -3.90 0.59 -1.96
C TYR A 36 -5.13 0.79 -1.09
N TRP A 37 -6.22 0.09 -1.40
CA TRP A 37 -7.44 0.23 -0.61
C TRP A 37 -7.27 -0.29 0.81
N ILE A 38 -6.49 -1.34 1.00
CA ILE A 38 -6.18 -1.83 2.34
C ILE A 38 -5.47 -0.73 3.13
N GLY A 39 -4.48 -0.07 2.51
CA GLY A 39 -3.79 1.02 3.15
C GLY A 39 -4.71 2.18 3.47
N GLU A 40 -5.64 2.50 2.57
CA GLU A 40 -6.62 3.55 2.79
C GLU A 40 -7.48 3.25 4.02
N CYS A 41 -7.95 2.01 4.11
CA CYS A 41 -8.78 1.60 5.26
C CYS A 41 -7.99 1.73 6.55
N GLU A 42 -6.76 1.27 6.55
CA GLU A 42 -5.94 1.36 7.75
C GLU A 42 -5.68 2.80 8.14
N TYR A 43 -5.46 3.64 7.14
CA TYR A 43 -5.26 5.06 7.38
C TYR A 43 -6.49 5.66 8.07
N ARG A 44 -7.68 5.32 7.58
CA ARG A 44 -8.91 5.85 8.14
C ARG A 44 -9.19 5.34 9.55
N LEU A 45 -8.71 4.12 9.83
CA LEU A 45 -8.87 3.53 11.16
C LEU A 45 -7.87 4.10 12.16
N GLY A 46 -6.95 4.92 11.70
CA GLY A 46 -5.92 5.46 12.55
C GLY A 46 -4.69 4.57 12.66
N ARG A 47 -4.64 3.50 11.89
CA ARG A 47 -3.49 2.58 11.90
C ARG A 47 -2.47 3.05 10.89
N PHE A 48 -1.86 4.17 11.16
CA PHE A 48 -1.00 4.81 10.20
C PHE A 48 0.23 3.95 9.88
N GLN A 49 0.76 3.24 10.86
CA GLN A 49 1.91 2.40 10.62
C GLN A 49 1.57 1.25 9.66
N ASP A 50 0.42 0.63 9.87
CA ASP A 50 -0.03 -0.43 8.97
C ASP A 50 -0.29 0.12 7.59
N ALA A 51 -0.89 1.30 7.51
CA ALA A 51 -1.15 1.94 6.23
C ALA A 51 0.16 2.17 5.47
N VAL A 52 1.19 2.64 6.18
CA VAL A 52 2.49 2.85 5.57
C VAL A 52 3.00 1.55 4.95
N LEU A 53 2.88 0.44 5.67
CA LEU A 53 3.35 -0.84 5.17
C LEU A 53 2.58 -1.26 3.92
N SER A 54 1.26 -1.09 3.93
CA SER A 54 0.45 -1.45 2.76
C SER A 54 0.83 -0.61 1.55
N PHE A 55 0.97 0.68 1.74
CA PHE A 55 1.33 1.56 0.64
C PHE A 55 2.75 1.25 0.14
N GLU A 56 3.63 0.90 1.06
CA GLU A 56 4.98 0.53 0.66
C GLU A 56 4.97 -0.72 -0.21
N GLN A 57 4.10 -1.68 0.08
CA GLN A 57 3.99 -2.87 -0.73
C GLN A 57 3.54 -2.54 -2.15
N VAL A 58 2.62 -1.57 -2.29
CA VAL A 58 2.21 -1.13 -3.61
C VAL A 58 3.42 -0.64 -4.39
N ILE A 59 4.23 0.19 -3.77
CA ILE A 59 5.37 0.78 -4.42
C ILE A 59 6.42 -0.29 -4.76
N THR A 60 6.64 -1.22 -3.84
CA THR A 60 7.68 -2.24 -4.00
C THR A 60 7.29 -3.33 -4.99
N ARG A 61 6.05 -3.82 -4.86
CA ARG A 61 5.61 -4.94 -5.69
C ARG A 61 5.12 -4.50 -7.05
N TYR A 62 4.57 -3.31 -7.15
CA TYR A 62 3.98 -2.82 -8.39
C TYR A 62 4.54 -1.44 -8.73
N PRO A 63 5.85 -1.37 -8.96
CA PRO A 63 6.50 -0.06 -9.17
C PRO A 63 6.04 0.64 -10.43
N HIS A 64 5.44 -0.08 -11.35
CA HIS A 64 4.97 0.52 -12.60
C HIS A 64 3.47 0.78 -12.58
N SER A 65 2.83 0.56 -11.46
CA SER A 65 1.41 0.80 -11.34
C SER A 65 1.11 2.28 -11.24
N GLN A 66 -0.04 2.68 -11.75
CA GLN A 66 -0.49 4.05 -11.61
C GLN A 66 -0.78 4.41 -10.16
N LYS A 67 -0.98 3.40 -9.33
CA LYS A 67 -1.23 3.63 -7.91
C LYS A 67 0.02 4.02 -7.13
N VAL A 68 1.19 3.86 -7.73
CA VAL A 68 2.44 4.18 -7.02
C VAL A 68 2.46 5.63 -6.56
N ALA A 69 2.05 6.56 -7.42
CA ALA A 69 2.04 7.97 -7.05
C ALA A 69 1.11 8.21 -5.86
N SER A 70 -0.11 7.68 -5.93
CA SER A 70 -1.06 7.82 -4.84
C SER A 70 -0.57 7.14 -3.58
N ALA A 71 0.01 5.94 -3.72
CA ALA A 71 0.51 5.19 -2.57
C ALA A 71 1.65 5.96 -1.89
N THR A 72 2.56 6.52 -2.68
CA THR A 72 3.66 7.30 -2.11
C THR A 72 3.13 8.52 -1.37
N LEU A 73 2.16 9.20 -1.98
CA LEU A 73 1.56 10.37 -1.34
C LEU A 73 0.88 9.99 -0.03
N LYS A 74 0.07 8.93 -0.04
CA LYS A 74 -0.63 8.50 1.17
C LYS A 74 0.36 8.03 2.24
N LYS A 75 1.42 7.36 1.81
CA LYS A 75 2.46 6.94 2.75
C LYS A 75 3.05 8.16 3.45
N ALA A 76 3.32 9.22 2.66
CA ALA A 76 3.85 10.45 3.23
C ALA A 76 2.86 11.06 4.22
N MET A 77 1.58 11.05 3.87
CA MET A 77 0.56 11.59 4.76
C MET A 77 0.46 10.79 6.06
N ALA A 78 0.61 9.47 5.97
CA ALA A 78 0.60 8.63 7.16
C ALA A 78 1.79 8.93 8.06
N TYR A 79 2.96 9.12 7.49
CA TYR A 79 4.12 9.53 8.28
C TYR A 79 3.88 10.88 8.95
N ASP A 80 3.24 11.80 8.26
CA ASP A 80 2.92 13.09 8.85
C ASP A 80 2.02 12.93 10.06
N LYS A 81 1.06 12.01 9.98
CA LYS A 81 0.18 11.74 11.11
C LYS A 81 0.94 11.09 12.27
N LEU A 82 1.99 10.33 11.94
CA LEU A 82 2.82 9.71 12.96
C LEU A 82 3.85 10.68 13.53
N ARG A 83 3.80 11.92 13.10
CA ARG A 83 4.74 12.96 13.52
C ARG A 83 6.16 12.74 13.02
N MET A 84 6.27 12.00 11.94
CA MET A 84 7.54 11.75 11.28
C MET A 84 7.65 12.68 10.07
N LYS A 85 7.70 13.96 10.35
CA LYS A 85 7.61 14.96 9.29
C LYS A 85 8.79 14.90 8.33
N ASN A 86 9.98 14.55 8.83
CA ASN A 86 11.13 14.44 7.95
C ASN A 86 10.91 13.37 6.89
N GLU A 87 10.40 12.20 7.31
CA GLU A 87 10.12 11.13 6.38
C GLU A 87 9.01 11.54 5.42
N ALA A 88 7.98 12.17 5.95
CA ALA A 88 6.88 12.63 5.12
C ALA A 88 7.36 13.60 4.05
N ARG A 89 8.22 14.54 4.44
CA ARG A 89 8.74 15.52 3.50
C ARG A 89 9.49 14.84 2.36
N ILE A 90 10.34 13.89 2.70
CA ILE A 90 11.12 13.18 1.68
C ILE A 90 10.19 12.53 0.67
N LEU A 91 9.13 11.90 1.16
CA LEU A 91 8.18 11.23 0.28
C LEU A 91 7.37 12.21 -0.56
N PHE A 92 6.96 13.33 0.02
CA PHE A 92 6.27 14.37 -0.73
C PHE A 92 7.15 14.89 -1.86
N GLU A 93 8.41 15.13 -1.56
CA GLU A 93 9.33 15.59 -2.58
C GLU A 93 9.54 14.53 -3.66
N ARG A 94 9.57 13.28 -3.26
CA ARG A 94 9.71 12.20 -4.22
C ARG A 94 8.54 12.17 -5.20
N VAL A 95 7.33 12.36 -4.69
CA VAL A 95 6.14 12.40 -5.56
C VAL A 95 6.28 13.55 -6.56
N ILE A 96 6.71 14.70 -6.09
CA ILE A 96 6.85 15.87 -6.97
C ILE A 96 7.89 15.60 -8.05
N VAL A 97 9.00 14.96 -7.69
CA VAL A 97 10.07 14.68 -8.63
C VAL A 97 9.69 13.59 -9.63
N GLN A 98 9.10 12.52 -9.14
CA GLN A 98 8.78 11.37 -9.98
C GLN A 98 7.51 11.56 -10.80
N PHE A 99 6.56 12.28 -10.26
CA PHE A 99 5.26 12.45 -10.90
C PHE A 99 4.86 13.93 -10.91
N PRO A 100 5.66 14.76 -11.56
CA PRO A 100 5.44 16.22 -11.49
C PRO A 100 4.14 16.69 -12.12
N ARG A 101 3.58 15.89 -13.01
CA ARG A 101 2.35 16.26 -13.69
C ARG A 101 1.11 15.64 -13.10
N SER A 102 1.26 14.87 -12.03
CA SER A 102 0.12 14.21 -11.45
C SER A 102 -0.55 15.10 -10.41
N PRO A 103 -1.83 14.87 -10.15
CA PRO A 103 -2.50 15.61 -9.09
C PRO A 103 -1.89 15.32 -7.72
N GLU A 104 -1.27 14.16 -7.56
CA GLU A 104 -0.59 13.83 -6.32
C GLU A 104 0.56 14.80 -6.06
N ALA A 105 1.26 15.22 -7.11
CA ALA A 105 2.35 16.18 -6.94
C ALA A 105 1.83 17.52 -6.43
N GLU A 106 0.67 17.95 -6.93
CA GLU A 106 0.06 19.17 -6.45
C GLU A 106 -0.30 19.08 -4.98
N THR A 107 -0.88 17.96 -4.58
CA THR A 107 -1.21 17.73 -3.19
C THR A 107 0.06 17.72 -2.34
N ALA A 108 1.12 17.09 -2.84
CA ALA A 108 2.39 17.03 -2.12
C ALA A 108 2.98 18.42 -1.93
N LYS A 109 2.94 19.25 -2.97
CA LYS A 109 3.43 20.63 -2.87
C LYS A 109 2.66 21.40 -1.81
N ARG A 110 1.36 21.21 -1.80
CA ARG A 110 0.52 21.89 -0.83
C ARG A 110 0.84 21.43 0.59
N ALA A 111 1.06 20.14 0.76
CA ALA A 111 1.43 19.61 2.07
C ALA A 111 2.76 20.14 2.54
N LEU A 112 3.72 20.33 1.63
CA LEU A 112 5.03 20.84 1.99
C LEU A 112 4.97 22.29 2.43
N ARG A 113 3.98 23.04 1.96
CA ARG A 113 3.85 24.44 2.36
C ARG A 113 3.35 24.57 3.78
N GLU A 114 2.63 23.58 4.25
CA GLU A 114 2.12 23.60 5.61
C GLU A 114 3.19 23.10 6.57
#